data_ef2377046819b9daa8aad80ac0a96e32
#
_entry.id   ef2377046819b9daa8aad80ac0a96e32
#
_cell.length_a   1.000
_cell.length_b   1.000
_cell.length_c   1.000
_cell.angle_alpha   90.00
_cell.angle_beta   90.00
_cell.angle_gamma   90.00
#
_symmetry.space_group_name_H-M   'P 1'
#
loop_
_entity.id
_entity.type
_entity.pdbx_description
1 polymer ?
#
loop_
_entity_poly.entity_id
_entity_poly.type
_entity_poly.pdbx_seq_one_letter_code
_entity_poly.pdbx_strand_id
1 'polypeptide(L)'
;MEKKQYIMALDQGTTSSRCILFDKKGNIISMAQKEFEQIYPKAGWVEHNPMEIWSSQLAVATEAMAKVGADASDIAALGITNQRETTIVWDKNTGLPVYNAICWQCHRTADMVEELVRDGFGDVIRAKTGLVPDAYFSGTKLAWILDNVEGARERAEAGELLFGTVDTWLIWNLTKGRIFVTDYTNASRTMLFNIHEKCWDEELLQKLQIPHSMLAQVKPSSCMYGMTDDGLLGGEIRIAGAAGDQQAALFGQCCFDEGDVKNTYGTGCFLLMNTGHRAITSEHGLLTTIAASDKDELEYALEGSVFVAGAAIQWLRDEMRMLKSSSQSEEYAEAVEDTNGVYVVPAFTGLGAPYWNQYCRGMVVGITRGCSKEHFIRATLESIAYQTHSVLRAMEHDTGVTIKKLQVDGGASANDFLMQFQADILKGDVLRPCCIETTALGAAYLAGLAVGYWKDRDEIRENWQLSRRFVPSMEEESRKKRLHGWDKAVKCALMWQED
;
A
#
# COMPACT_ATOMS: atom_id res chain seq x y z
N MET A 1 9.95 36.68 -9.09
CA MET A 1 9.61 35.30 -9.43
C MET A 1 8.19 35.09 -8.93
N GLU A 2 7.25 34.77 -9.82
CA GLU A 2 5.91 34.36 -9.43
C GLU A 2 5.99 33.12 -8.51
N LYS A 3 5.17 33.13 -7.48
CA LYS A 3 5.19 32.08 -6.46
C LYS A 3 4.53 30.86 -7.07
N LYS A 4 5.26 29.75 -7.27
CA LYS A 4 4.68 28.48 -7.72
C LYS A 4 3.53 28.08 -6.81
N GLN A 5 2.38 27.70 -7.40
CA GLN A 5 1.12 27.64 -6.68
C GLN A 5 0.82 26.24 -6.14
N TYR A 6 1.27 25.18 -6.84
CA TYR A 6 0.83 23.82 -6.59
C TYR A 6 1.99 22.82 -6.47
N ILE A 7 1.76 21.76 -5.73
CA ILE A 7 2.48 20.49 -5.84
C ILE A 7 1.58 19.50 -6.56
N MET A 8 2.13 18.80 -7.56
CA MET A 8 1.47 17.71 -8.28
C MET A 8 1.81 16.39 -7.63
N ALA A 9 0.80 15.57 -7.35
CA ALA A 9 1.00 14.17 -6.93
C ALA A 9 0.43 13.23 -8.00
N LEU A 10 1.26 12.30 -8.48
CA LEU A 10 0.84 11.17 -9.29
C LEU A 10 0.65 9.97 -8.37
N ASP A 11 -0.55 9.43 -8.32
CA ASP A 11 -0.91 8.27 -7.52
C ASP A 11 -1.31 7.12 -8.46
N GLN A 12 -0.40 6.16 -8.62
CA GLN A 12 -0.60 5.00 -9.46
C GLN A 12 -1.09 3.83 -8.63
N GLY A 13 -2.40 3.74 -8.46
CA GLY A 13 -3.03 2.60 -7.79
C GLY A 13 -3.03 1.32 -8.62
N THR A 14 -3.57 0.25 -8.03
CA THR A 14 -3.66 -1.06 -8.70
C THR A 14 -4.66 -1.06 -9.85
N THR A 15 -5.76 -0.33 -9.72
CA THR A 15 -6.86 -0.34 -10.71
C THR A 15 -7.05 0.98 -11.44
N SER A 16 -6.38 2.04 -10.98
CA SER A 16 -6.56 3.37 -11.56
C SER A 16 -5.31 4.24 -11.39
N SER A 17 -5.13 5.16 -12.33
CA SER A 17 -4.16 6.26 -12.27
C SER A 17 -4.86 7.51 -11.80
N ARG A 18 -4.23 8.27 -10.91
CA ARG A 18 -4.77 9.50 -10.35
C ARG A 18 -3.72 10.61 -10.36
N CYS A 19 -4.15 11.83 -10.57
CA CYS A 19 -3.34 13.02 -10.36
C CYS A 19 -4.09 14.04 -9.51
N ILE A 20 -3.42 14.58 -8.50
CA ILE A 20 -3.98 15.58 -7.60
C ILE A 20 -3.03 16.76 -7.52
N LEU A 21 -3.58 17.97 -7.62
CA LEU A 21 -2.88 19.23 -7.37
C LEU A 21 -3.23 19.72 -5.96
N PHE A 22 -2.21 19.94 -5.15
CA PHE A 22 -2.34 20.46 -3.79
C PHE A 22 -1.80 21.87 -3.66
N ASP A 23 -2.50 22.71 -2.88
CA ASP A 23 -2.00 24.02 -2.47
C ASP A 23 -1.05 23.96 -1.28
N LYS A 24 -0.53 25.10 -0.84
CA LYS A 24 0.39 25.22 0.31
C LYS A 24 -0.22 24.72 1.64
N LYS A 25 -1.55 24.68 1.74
CA LYS A 25 -2.27 24.20 2.93
C LYS A 25 -2.62 22.69 2.86
N GLY A 26 -2.21 22.01 1.77
CA GLY A 26 -2.57 20.61 1.56
C GLY A 26 -4.02 20.40 1.07
N ASN A 27 -4.71 21.44 0.63
CA ASN A 27 -6.04 21.30 0.07
C ASN A 27 -5.97 20.78 -1.35
N ILE A 28 -6.92 19.92 -1.71
CA ILE A 28 -7.09 19.43 -3.08
C ILE A 28 -7.68 20.57 -3.94
N ILE A 29 -6.93 21.05 -4.91
CA ILE A 29 -7.34 22.11 -5.84
C ILE A 29 -7.91 21.51 -7.13
N SER A 30 -7.32 20.42 -7.61
CA SER A 30 -7.78 19.67 -8.77
C SER A 30 -7.46 18.20 -8.62
N MET A 31 -8.32 17.36 -9.19
CA MET A 31 -8.11 15.93 -9.25
C MET A 31 -8.65 15.35 -10.56
N ALA A 32 -7.91 14.41 -11.13
CA ALA A 32 -8.35 13.57 -12.24
C ALA A 32 -7.99 12.11 -11.95
N GLN A 33 -8.84 11.19 -12.39
CA GLN A 33 -8.66 9.75 -12.20
C GLN A 33 -9.14 9.00 -13.43
N LYS A 34 -8.44 7.93 -13.79
CA LYS A 34 -8.80 7.04 -14.88
C LYS A 34 -8.47 5.60 -14.50
N GLU A 35 -9.42 4.71 -14.66
CA GLU A 35 -9.21 3.26 -14.56
C GLU A 35 -8.45 2.76 -15.78
N PHE A 36 -7.74 1.62 -15.62
CA PHE A 36 -7.05 0.90 -16.69
C PHE A 36 -7.35 -0.61 -16.60
N GLU A 37 -7.11 -1.30 -17.71
CA GLU A 37 -7.47 -2.70 -17.85
C GLU A 37 -6.68 -3.59 -16.89
N GLN A 38 -7.40 -4.52 -16.24
CA GLN A 38 -6.84 -5.60 -15.43
C GLN A 38 -6.81 -6.87 -16.27
N ILE A 39 -5.63 -7.49 -16.41
CA ILE A 39 -5.42 -8.65 -17.27
C ILE A 39 -5.30 -9.90 -16.39
N TYR A 40 -6.13 -10.92 -16.66
CA TYR A 40 -6.16 -12.17 -15.91
C TYR A 40 -5.88 -13.37 -16.86
N PRO A 41 -4.61 -13.66 -17.20
CA PRO A 41 -4.29 -14.68 -18.21
C PRO A 41 -4.64 -16.10 -17.77
N LYS A 42 -4.55 -16.39 -16.47
CA LYS A 42 -4.85 -17.69 -15.83
C LYS A 42 -5.37 -17.45 -14.40
N ALA A 43 -5.95 -18.47 -13.79
CA ALA A 43 -6.33 -18.42 -12.39
C ALA A 43 -5.13 -18.03 -11.50
N GLY A 44 -5.32 -17.05 -10.64
CA GLY A 44 -4.27 -16.52 -9.75
C GLY A 44 -3.20 -15.65 -10.43
N TRP A 45 -3.29 -15.41 -11.74
CA TRP A 45 -2.39 -14.50 -12.46
C TRP A 45 -3.03 -13.14 -12.67
N VAL A 46 -2.29 -12.11 -12.36
CA VAL A 46 -2.73 -10.71 -12.52
C VAL A 46 -1.62 -9.91 -13.20
N GLU A 47 -1.97 -9.23 -14.27
CA GLU A 47 -1.03 -8.42 -15.06
C GLU A 47 -1.65 -7.07 -15.42
N HIS A 48 -0.78 -6.11 -15.69
CA HIS A 48 -1.14 -4.81 -16.24
C HIS A 48 -0.33 -4.52 -17.50
N ASN A 49 -0.89 -3.74 -18.43
CA ASN A 49 -0.13 -3.20 -19.54
C ASN A 49 0.69 -1.99 -19.08
N PRO A 50 2.06 -2.04 -19.07
CA PRO A 50 2.87 -0.92 -18.62
C PRO A 50 2.66 0.37 -19.42
N MET A 51 2.35 0.23 -20.71
CA MET A 51 2.09 1.40 -21.57
C MET A 51 0.75 2.06 -21.23
N GLU A 52 -0.24 1.28 -20.77
CA GLU A 52 -1.51 1.82 -20.31
C GLU A 52 -1.36 2.51 -18.96
N ILE A 53 -0.56 1.96 -18.03
CA ILE A 53 -0.17 2.64 -16.79
C ILE A 53 0.44 4.01 -17.11
N TRP A 54 1.42 4.06 -18.02
CA TRP A 54 2.06 5.31 -18.42
C TRP A 54 1.09 6.29 -19.07
N SER A 55 0.35 5.86 -20.09
CA SER A 55 -0.54 6.74 -20.86
C SER A 55 -1.70 7.27 -20.03
N SER A 56 -2.27 6.44 -19.15
CA SER A 56 -3.34 6.87 -18.25
C SER A 56 -2.83 7.87 -17.21
N GLN A 57 -1.62 7.65 -16.67
CA GLN A 57 -1.03 8.57 -15.69
C GLN A 57 -0.70 9.94 -16.31
N LEU A 58 -0.17 9.97 -17.54
CA LEU A 58 0.06 11.21 -18.26
C LEU A 58 -1.26 11.94 -18.60
N ALA A 59 -2.29 11.19 -18.98
CA ALA A 59 -3.61 11.74 -19.29
C ALA A 59 -4.24 12.43 -18.08
N VAL A 60 -4.24 11.78 -16.90
CA VAL A 60 -4.81 12.38 -15.68
C VAL A 60 -3.98 13.56 -15.17
N ALA A 61 -2.66 13.56 -15.37
CA ALA A 61 -1.82 14.72 -15.05
C ALA A 61 -2.21 15.93 -15.90
N THR A 62 -2.34 15.74 -17.22
CA THR A 62 -2.76 16.78 -18.15
C THR A 62 -4.18 17.27 -17.83
N GLU A 63 -5.11 16.37 -17.54
CA GLU A 63 -6.49 16.70 -17.19
C GLU A 63 -6.58 17.51 -15.90
N ALA A 64 -5.83 17.11 -14.85
CA ALA A 64 -5.83 17.81 -13.57
C ALA A 64 -5.32 19.25 -13.69
N MET A 65 -4.27 19.47 -14.50
CA MET A 65 -3.77 20.82 -14.82
C MET A 65 -4.80 21.63 -15.60
N ALA A 66 -5.39 21.04 -16.64
CA ALA A 66 -6.37 21.72 -17.50
C ALA A 66 -7.62 22.17 -16.74
N LYS A 67 -8.11 21.39 -15.78
CA LYS A 67 -9.30 21.72 -14.96
C LYS A 67 -9.19 23.06 -14.24
N VAL A 68 -7.98 23.49 -13.90
CA VAL A 68 -7.73 24.73 -13.17
C VAL A 68 -6.92 25.75 -13.97
N GLY A 69 -6.66 25.46 -15.24
CA GLY A 69 -5.90 26.32 -16.14
C GLY A 69 -4.44 26.50 -15.71
N ALA A 70 -3.87 25.54 -14.98
CA ALA A 70 -2.47 25.56 -14.58
C ALA A 70 -1.55 25.13 -15.72
N ASP A 71 -0.38 25.73 -15.81
CA ASP A 71 0.72 25.30 -16.67
C ASP A 71 1.92 24.76 -15.85
N ALA A 72 2.96 24.26 -16.52
CA ALA A 72 4.13 23.69 -15.85
C ALA A 72 4.85 24.69 -14.93
N SER A 73 4.74 26.00 -15.20
CA SER A 73 5.36 27.04 -14.38
C SER A 73 4.68 27.22 -13.02
N ASP A 74 3.39 26.85 -12.90
CA ASP A 74 2.63 26.89 -11.66
C ASP A 74 2.96 25.72 -10.73
N ILE A 75 3.57 24.65 -11.25
CA ILE A 75 3.90 23.45 -10.49
C ILE A 75 5.29 23.57 -9.88
N ALA A 76 5.38 23.58 -8.55
CA ALA A 76 6.65 23.67 -7.84
C ALA A 76 7.46 22.38 -7.94
N ALA A 77 6.80 21.23 -7.77
CA ALA A 77 7.37 19.91 -7.94
C ALA A 77 6.27 18.86 -8.18
N LEU A 78 6.71 17.69 -8.62
CA LEU A 78 5.93 16.48 -8.82
C LEU A 78 6.42 15.39 -7.85
N GLY A 79 5.49 14.80 -7.11
CA GLY A 79 5.70 13.60 -6.30
C GLY A 79 4.97 12.40 -6.91
N ILE A 80 5.56 11.22 -6.76
CA ILE A 80 5.02 9.95 -7.27
C ILE A 80 4.74 9.03 -6.08
N THR A 81 3.57 8.43 -6.08
CA THR A 81 3.28 7.29 -5.22
C THR A 81 2.62 6.19 -6.06
N ASN A 82 2.80 4.94 -5.65
CA ASN A 82 2.43 3.83 -6.51
C ASN A 82 2.10 2.57 -5.72
N GLN A 83 1.27 1.70 -6.32
CA GLN A 83 1.19 0.30 -5.94
C GLN A 83 2.59 -0.30 -5.93
N ARG A 84 2.95 -0.95 -4.83
CA ARG A 84 4.30 -1.50 -4.64
C ARG A 84 4.45 -2.86 -5.34
N GLU A 85 5.65 -3.40 -5.39
CA GLU A 85 6.03 -4.76 -5.82
C GLU A 85 5.71 -5.13 -7.28
N THR A 86 4.78 -4.44 -7.93
CA THR A 86 4.45 -4.68 -9.33
C THR A 86 5.69 -4.52 -10.20
N THR A 87 6.01 -5.57 -10.95
CA THR A 87 7.31 -5.77 -11.60
C THR A 87 7.21 -5.47 -13.09
N ILE A 88 8.05 -4.56 -13.58
CA ILE A 88 8.14 -4.16 -14.98
C ILE A 88 9.57 -4.38 -15.49
N VAL A 89 9.71 -5.00 -16.67
CA VAL A 89 10.98 -5.16 -17.36
C VAL A 89 10.85 -4.58 -18.77
N TRP A 90 11.83 -3.75 -19.17
CA TRP A 90 11.82 -3.10 -20.47
C TRP A 90 13.21 -3.02 -21.08
N ASP A 91 13.24 -2.88 -22.40
CA ASP A 91 14.44 -2.63 -23.17
C ASP A 91 14.91 -1.18 -22.99
N LYS A 92 16.15 -0.97 -22.54
CA LYS A 92 16.70 0.37 -22.28
C LYS A 92 16.88 1.24 -23.53
N ASN A 93 17.00 0.61 -24.71
CA ASN A 93 17.25 1.32 -25.95
C ASN A 93 15.97 1.78 -26.64
N THR A 94 14.91 0.95 -26.55
CA THR A 94 13.61 1.23 -27.17
C THR A 94 12.61 1.83 -26.19
N GLY A 95 12.79 1.63 -24.87
CA GLY A 95 11.84 1.98 -23.83
C GLY A 95 10.58 1.11 -23.82
N LEU A 96 10.55 0.02 -24.60
CA LEU A 96 9.38 -0.85 -24.69
C LEU A 96 9.44 -2.00 -23.67
N PRO A 97 8.34 -2.29 -22.96
CA PRO A 97 8.25 -3.45 -22.07
C PRO A 97 8.45 -4.75 -22.85
N VAL A 98 9.18 -5.71 -22.24
CA VAL A 98 9.37 -7.05 -22.83
C VAL A 98 8.23 -8.00 -22.48
N TYR A 99 7.47 -7.67 -21.44
CA TYR A 99 6.30 -8.41 -20.94
C TYR A 99 5.32 -7.46 -20.25
N ASN A 100 4.09 -7.92 -20.00
CA ASN A 100 3.17 -7.18 -19.14
C ASN A 100 3.76 -7.00 -17.72
N ALA A 101 3.38 -5.93 -17.02
CA ALA A 101 3.71 -5.75 -15.63
C ALA A 101 3.06 -6.86 -14.80
N ILE A 102 3.86 -7.63 -14.06
CA ILE A 102 3.32 -8.66 -13.16
C ILE A 102 2.90 -7.98 -11.87
N CYS A 103 1.58 -7.94 -11.63
CA CYS A 103 0.99 -7.26 -10.48
C CYS A 103 1.40 -7.91 -9.15
N TRP A 104 1.44 -7.13 -8.08
CA TRP A 104 1.70 -7.60 -6.73
C TRP A 104 0.75 -8.71 -6.27
N GLN A 105 -0.50 -8.72 -6.77
CA GLN A 105 -1.52 -9.73 -6.47
C GLN A 105 -1.30 -11.07 -7.19
N CYS A 106 -0.33 -11.16 -8.08
CA CYS A 106 -0.12 -12.35 -8.92
C CYS A 106 0.63 -13.44 -8.16
N HIS A 107 0.06 -14.65 -8.11
CA HIS A 107 0.61 -15.79 -7.39
C HIS A 107 1.43 -16.76 -8.27
N ARG A 108 1.76 -16.41 -9.54
CA ARG A 108 2.45 -17.32 -10.49
C ARG A 108 3.81 -17.81 -10.02
N THR A 109 4.45 -17.14 -9.07
CA THR A 109 5.77 -17.48 -8.55
C THR A 109 5.73 -18.19 -7.21
N ALA A 110 4.56 -18.69 -6.78
CA ALA A 110 4.41 -19.39 -5.51
C ALA A 110 5.36 -20.59 -5.39
N ASP A 111 5.46 -21.42 -6.46
CA ASP A 111 6.34 -22.59 -6.49
C ASP A 111 7.83 -22.19 -6.33
N MET A 112 8.26 -21.06 -6.92
CA MET A 112 9.62 -20.54 -6.75
C MET A 112 9.89 -20.12 -5.29
N VAL A 113 8.89 -19.55 -4.63
CA VAL A 113 8.97 -19.18 -3.21
C VAL A 113 9.11 -20.43 -2.34
N GLU A 114 8.30 -21.45 -2.59
CA GLU A 114 8.40 -22.73 -1.87
C GLU A 114 9.77 -23.38 -2.04
N GLU A 115 10.36 -23.28 -3.22
CA GLU A 115 11.71 -23.74 -3.49
C GLU A 115 12.76 -22.96 -2.69
N LEU A 116 12.68 -21.64 -2.66
CA LEU A 116 13.56 -20.80 -1.83
C LEU A 116 13.48 -21.17 -0.35
N VAL A 117 12.28 -21.40 0.18
CA VAL A 117 12.07 -21.82 1.57
C VAL A 117 12.64 -23.22 1.83
N ARG A 118 12.38 -24.18 0.93
CA ARG A 118 12.91 -25.54 1.02
C ARG A 118 14.44 -25.57 0.99
N ASP A 119 15.08 -24.69 0.23
CA ASP A 119 16.53 -24.54 0.17
C ASP A 119 17.12 -23.83 1.40
N GLY A 120 16.31 -23.47 2.39
CA GLY A 120 16.73 -22.78 3.61
C GLY A 120 17.00 -21.28 3.44
N PHE A 121 16.57 -20.68 2.32
CA PHE A 121 16.86 -19.28 2.01
C PHE A 121 15.85 -18.30 2.64
N GLY A 122 14.78 -18.83 3.25
CA GLY A 122 13.73 -18.01 3.87
C GLY A 122 14.23 -17.11 5.00
N ASP A 123 15.09 -17.62 5.88
CA ASP A 123 15.67 -16.83 6.97
C ASP A 123 16.65 -15.76 6.47
N VAL A 124 17.39 -16.04 5.38
CA VAL A 124 18.29 -15.05 4.74
C VAL A 124 17.47 -13.88 4.18
N ILE A 125 16.38 -14.18 3.46
CA ILE A 125 15.47 -13.17 2.95
C ILE A 125 14.93 -12.31 4.10
N ARG A 126 14.39 -12.94 5.15
CA ARG A 126 13.84 -12.22 6.29
C ARG A 126 14.88 -11.34 6.98
N ALA A 127 16.08 -11.86 7.22
CA ALA A 127 17.13 -11.15 7.92
C ALA A 127 17.62 -9.91 7.16
N LYS A 128 17.73 -10.00 5.82
CA LYS A 128 18.28 -8.92 4.98
C LYS A 128 17.22 -7.90 4.53
N THR A 129 16.01 -8.37 4.25
CA THR A 129 14.98 -7.54 3.62
C THR A 129 13.85 -7.13 4.57
N GLY A 130 13.71 -7.80 5.72
CA GLY A 130 12.58 -7.64 6.64
C GLY A 130 11.27 -8.26 6.12
N LEU A 131 11.29 -8.91 4.95
CA LEU A 131 10.13 -9.51 4.30
C LEU A 131 10.06 -11.01 4.57
N VAL A 132 8.86 -11.57 4.52
CA VAL A 132 8.68 -13.02 4.43
C VAL A 132 8.86 -13.46 2.96
N PRO A 133 9.34 -14.68 2.68
CA PRO A 133 9.31 -15.22 1.33
C PRO A 133 7.87 -15.36 0.86
N ASP A 134 7.49 -14.61 -0.16
CA ASP A 134 6.14 -14.63 -0.72
C ASP A 134 6.14 -14.18 -2.19
N ALA A 135 5.24 -14.74 -3.00
CA ALA A 135 5.01 -14.33 -4.38
C ALA A 135 4.52 -12.88 -4.53
N TYR A 136 4.15 -12.24 -3.43
CA TYR A 136 3.78 -10.85 -3.34
C TYR A 136 4.90 -9.91 -3.84
N PHE A 137 6.17 -10.20 -3.49
CA PHE A 137 7.32 -9.32 -3.74
C PHE A 137 7.91 -9.47 -5.15
N SER A 138 8.70 -8.46 -5.59
CA SER A 138 9.15 -8.34 -6.98
C SER A 138 10.16 -9.38 -7.41
N GLY A 139 11.07 -9.81 -6.53
CA GLY A 139 12.26 -10.58 -6.92
C GLY A 139 11.96 -11.87 -7.70
N THR A 140 11.01 -12.68 -7.23
CA THR A 140 10.60 -13.91 -7.93
C THR A 140 9.86 -13.63 -9.24
N LYS A 141 9.10 -12.52 -9.34
CA LYS A 141 8.45 -12.10 -10.59
C LYS A 141 9.46 -11.68 -11.64
N LEU A 142 10.52 -10.97 -11.21
CA LEU A 142 11.62 -10.61 -12.09
C LEU A 142 12.35 -11.86 -12.61
N ALA A 143 12.73 -12.79 -11.74
CA ALA A 143 13.34 -14.05 -12.13
C ALA A 143 12.43 -14.82 -13.09
N TRP A 144 11.12 -14.88 -12.82
CA TRP A 144 10.16 -15.52 -13.70
C TRP A 144 10.14 -14.91 -15.12
N ILE A 145 10.16 -13.59 -15.25
CA ILE A 145 10.23 -12.91 -16.56
C ILE A 145 11.49 -13.34 -17.31
N LEU A 146 12.65 -13.34 -16.62
CA LEU A 146 13.91 -13.73 -17.26
C LEU A 146 13.91 -15.17 -17.74
N ASP A 147 13.23 -16.06 -17.04
CA ASP A 147 13.19 -17.50 -17.38
C ASP A 147 12.11 -17.88 -18.38
N ASN A 148 11.03 -17.08 -18.51
CA ASN A 148 9.86 -17.46 -19.30
C ASN A 148 9.61 -16.57 -20.54
N VAL A 149 10.28 -15.43 -20.65
CA VAL A 149 10.19 -14.57 -21.83
C VAL A 149 11.40 -14.85 -22.73
N GLU A 150 11.12 -15.24 -23.99
CA GLU A 150 12.15 -15.63 -24.96
C GLU A 150 13.24 -14.55 -25.13
N GLY A 151 14.50 -14.93 -24.95
CA GLY A 151 15.67 -14.06 -25.07
C GLY A 151 15.83 -13.03 -23.93
N ALA A 152 14.95 -13.04 -22.91
CA ALA A 152 15.02 -12.04 -21.85
C ALA A 152 16.28 -12.21 -20.99
N ARG A 153 16.65 -13.43 -20.64
CA ARG A 153 17.83 -13.71 -19.82
C ARG A 153 19.11 -13.28 -20.49
N GLU A 154 19.33 -13.68 -21.73
CA GLU A 154 20.52 -13.32 -22.52
C GLU A 154 20.63 -11.80 -22.69
N ARG A 155 19.52 -11.14 -22.94
CA ARG A 155 19.48 -9.68 -23.08
C ARG A 155 19.73 -8.97 -21.73
N ALA A 156 19.25 -9.50 -20.62
CA ALA A 156 19.54 -9.00 -19.30
C ALA A 156 21.02 -9.12 -18.94
N GLU A 157 21.64 -10.28 -19.23
CA GLU A 157 23.08 -10.51 -19.05
C GLU A 157 23.92 -9.60 -19.94
N ALA A 158 23.46 -9.31 -21.15
CA ALA A 158 24.07 -8.33 -22.05
C ALA A 158 23.88 -6.87 -21.59
N GLY A 159 23.12 -6.63 -20.50
CA GLY A 159 22.83 -5.32 -19.96
C GLY A 159 21.90 -4.47 -20.82
N GLU A 160 21.02 -5.10 -21.60
CA GLU A 160 20.04 -4.44 -22.48
C GLU A 160 18.70 -4.18 -21.80
N LEU A 161 18.39 -4.91 -20.73
CA LEU A 161 17.12 -4.83 -20.03
C LEU A 161 17.27 -4.08 -18.69
N LEU A 162 16.21 -3.36 -18.34
CA LEU A 162 16.06 -2.68 -17.05
C LEU A 162 14.84 -3.24 -16.31
N PHE A 163 14.94 -3.27 -15.00
CA PHE A 163 13.86 -3.61 -14.07
C PHE A 163 13.46 -2.40 -13.24
N GLY A 164 12.19 -2.26 -12.98
CA GLY A 164 11.67 -1.29 -12.01
C GLY A 164 10.32 -1.67 -11.45
N THR A 165 10.02 -1.10 -10.31
CA THR A 165 8.67 -0.94 -9.80
C THR A 165 8.00 0.22 -10.54
N VAL A 166 6.74 0.48 -10.25
CA VAL A 166 5.94 1.45 -11.02
C VAL A 166 6.50 2.87 -10.95
N ASP A 167 7.07 3.28 -9.81
CA ASP A 167 7.76 4.58 -9.66
C ASP A 167 8.91 4.73 -10.66
N THR A 168 9.76 3.71 -10.77
CA THR A 168 10.89 3.71 -11.70
C THR A 168 10.40 3.81 -13.14
N TRP A 169 9.35 3.05 -13.50
CA TRP A 169 8.74 3.10 -14.82
C TRP A 169 8.17 4.47 -15.16
N LEU A 170 7.49 5.12 -14.21
CA LEU A 170 6.95 6.47 -14.40
C LEU A 170 8.07 7.52 -14.53
N ILE A 171 9.10 7.48 -13.66
CA ILE A 171 10.24 8.40 -13.75
C ILE A 171 10.98 8.23 -15.07
N TRP A 172 11.20 6.98 -15.51
CA TRP A 172 11.83 6.67 -16.79
C TRP A 172 11.06 7.32 -17.95
N ASN A 173 9.75 7.15 -18.00
CA ASN A 173 8.92 7.71 -19.07
C ASN A 173 8.77 9.23 -18.97
N LEU A 174 8.59 9.78 -17.78
CA LEU A 174 8.55 11.24 -17.55
C LEU A 174 9.82 11.95 -18.00
N THR A 175 10.94 11.26 -17.95
CA THR A 175 12.27 11.80 -18.34
C THR A 175 12.74 11.33 -19.70
N LYS A 176 11.89 10.63 -20.47
CA LYS A 176 12.25 10.01 -21.77
C LYS A 176 13.57 9.22 -21.69
N GLY A 177 13.69 8.38 -20.68
CA GLY A 177 14.82 7.46 -20.52
C GLY A 177 16.11 8.11 -19.98
N ARG A 178 16.08 9.36 -19.54
CA ARG A 178 17.29 10.04 -19.01
C ARG A 178 17.62 9.66 -17.57
N ILE A 179 16.62 9.23 -16.78
CA ILE A 179 16.75 8.95 -15.34
C ILE A 179 16.25 7.54 -15.05
N PHE A 180 17.12 6.71 -14.48
CA PHE A 180 16.82 5.35 -14.04
C PHE A 180 17.06 5.23 -12.54
N VAL A 181 15.97 5.39 -11.76
CA VAL A 181 16.05 5.54 -10.30
C VAL A 181 14.78 5.00 -9.64
N THR A 182 14.91 4.53 -8.41
CA THR A 182 13.81 4.20 -7.48
C THR A 182 14.09 4.83 -6.12
N ASP A 183 13.11 4.76 -5.21
CA ASP A 183 13.31 5.17 -3.83
C ASP A 183 13.52 3.99 -2.87
N TYR A 184 13.96 4.29 -1.64
CA TYR A 184 14.17 3.27 -0.61
C TYR A 184 12.92 2.47 -0.27
N THR A 185 11.74 3.11 -0.27
CA THR A 185 10.50 2.42 0.11
C THR A 185 10.11 1.38 -0.93
N ASN A 186 10.17 1.71 -2.23
CA ASN A 186 9.91 0.76 -3.30
C ASN A 186 11.01 -0.32 -3.39
N ALA A 187 12.28 0.06 -3.27
CA ALA A 187 13.39 -0.91 -3.27
C ALA A 187 13.22 -1.95 -2.15
N SER A 188 12.82 -1.53 -0.95
CA SER A 188 12.59 -2.43 0.20
C SER A 188 11.50 -3.47 -0.02
N ARG A 189 10.63 -3.30 -1.04
CA ARG A 189 9.54 -4.24 -1.37
C ARG A 189 9.90 -5.24 -2.46
N THR A 190 11.12 -5.23 -2.92
CA THR A 190 11.54 -6.08 -4.05
C THR A 190 12.00 -7.47 -3.64
N MET A 191 12.29 -7.72 -2.37
CA MET A 191 12.97 -8.93 -1.87
C MET A 191 14.42 -9.06 -2.42
N LEU A 192 14.98 -7.95 -2.92
CA LEU A 192 16.35 -7.87 -3.48
C LEU A 192 17.21 -6.84 -2.75
N PHE A 193 16.60 -6.00 -1.90
CA PHE A 193 17.26 -4.87 -1.25
C PHE A 193 17.53 -5.14 0.22
N ASN A 194 18.79 -4.96 0.62
CA ASN A 194 19.20 -5.07 2.02
C ASN A 194 18.83 -3.78 2.75
N ILE A 195 17.82 -3.87 3.64
CA ILE A 195 17.30 -2.71 4.37
C ILE A 195 18.27 -2.18 5.44
N HIS A 196 19.28 -2.93 5.83
CA HIS A 196 20.28 -2.54 6.82
C HIS A 196 21.48 -1.86 6.16
N GLU A 197 21.92 -2.35 4.99
CA GLU A 197 23.09 -1.88 4.27
C GLU A 197 22.78 -0.82 3.19
N LYS A 198 21.50 -0.52 2.95
CA LYS A 198 21.01 0.43 1.93
C LYS A 198 21.47 0.10 0.50
N CYS A 199 21.54 -1.17 0.14
CA CYS A 199 22.01 -1.60 -1.18
C CYS A 199 21.23 -2.78 -1.72
N TRP A 200 21.30 -2.97 -3.03
CA TRP A 200 20.91 -4.23 -3.65
C TRP A 200 21.83 -5.34 -3.11
N ASP A 201 21.24 -6.45 -2.66
CA ASP A 201 21.97 -7.52 -1.97
C ASP A 201 22.49 -8.55 -2.97
N GLU A 202 23.81 -8.67 -3.08
CA GLU A 202 24.46 -9.56 -4.05
C GLU A 202 24.12 -11.05 -3.82
N GLU A 203 23.92 -11.49 -2.58
CA GLU A 203 23.55 -12.88 -2.29
C GLU A 203 22.14 -13.20 -2.77
N LEU A 204 21.18 -12.26 -2.58
CA LEU A 204 19.81 -12.37 -3.08
C LEU A 204 19.77 -12.34 -4.62
N LEU A 205 20.55 -11.43 -5.23
CA LEU A 205 20.67 -11.33 -6.68
C LEU A 205 21.25 -12.60 -7.29
N GLN A 206 22.31 -13.15 -6.69
CA GLN A 206 22.92 -14.39 -7.13
C GLN A 206 21.97 -15.57 -7.00
N LYS A 207 21.23 -15.69 -5.88
CA LYS A 207 20.27 -16.78 -5.66
C LYS A 207 19.16 -16.77 -6.70
N LEU A 208 18.65 -15.59 -7.06
CA LEU A 208 17.58 -15.41 -8.07
C LEU A 208 18.12 -15.24 -9.50
N GLN A 209 19.45 -15.28 -9.69
CA GLN A 209 20.14 -15.11 -10.97
C GLN A 209 19.73 -13.81 -11.69
N ILE A 210 19.67 -12.70 -10.95
CA ILE A 210 19.32 -11.39 -11.46
C ILE A 210 20.59 -10.57 -11.70
N PRO A 211 20.85 -10.12 -12.96
CA PRO A 211 21.99 -9.26 -13.24
C PRO A 211 21.87 -7.90 -12.55
N HIS A 212 22.91 -7.47 -11.85
CA HIS A 212 22.96 -6.17 -11.16
C HIS A 212 22.72 -4.98 -12.11
N SER A 213 23.09 -5.11 -13.38
CA SER A 213 22.90 -4.08 -14.42
C SER A 213 21.45 -3.73 -14.71
N MET A 214 20.49 -4.57 -14.28
CA MET A 214 19.07 -4.32 -14.42
C MET A 214 18.49 -3.39 -13.36
N LEU A 215 19.24 -3.10 -12.29
CA LEU A 215 18.71 -2.46 -11.08
C LEU A 215 18.94 -0.95 -11.09
N ALA A 216 17.90 -0.21 -10.68
CA ALA A 216 17.92 1.24 -10.62
C ALA A 216 18.81 1.77 -9.48
N GLN A 217 19.33 2.99 -9.63
CA GLN A 217 19.91 3.71 -8.51
C GLN A 217 18.84 3.96 -7.46
N VAL A 218 19.11 3.67 -6.19
CA VAL A 218 18.19 3.91 -5.08
C VAL A 218 18.49 5.25 -4.44
N LYS A 219 17.46 6.05 -4.17
CA LYS A 219 17.57 7.40 -3.57
C LYS A 219 16.58 7.58 -2.41
N PRO A 220 16.77 8.61 -1.56
CA PRO A 220 15.77 9.00 -0.55
C PRO A 220 14.43 9.34 -1.20
N SER A 221 13.33 9.09 -0.46
CA SER A 221 11.95 9.38 -0.94
C SER A 221 11.71 10.85 -1.24
N SER A 222 12.41 11.76 -0.53
CA SER A 222 12.37 13.21 -0.74
C SER A 222 13.73 13.70 -1.22
N CYS A 223 13.92 13.80 -2.52
CA CYS A 223 15.14 14.37 -3.12
C CYS A 223 14.87 14.78 -4.56
N MET A 224 15.78 15.55 -5.14
CA MET A 224 15.73 15.86 -6.60
C MET A 224 16.08 14.61 -7.40
N TYR A 225 15.09 14.00 -8.07
CA TYR A 225 15.30 12.90 -9.01
C TYR A 225 15.72 13.41 -10.40
N GLY A 226 15.07 14.48 -10.89
CA GLY A 226 15.34 15.08 -12.18
C GLY A 226 14.22 16.03 -12.63
N MET A 227 14.16 16.27 -13.95
CA MET A 227 13.13 17.11 -14.58
C MET A 227 12.33 16.26 -15.56
N THR A 228 11.02 16.50 -15.65
CA THR A 228 10.22 15.93 -16.73
C THR A 228 10.72 16.42 -18.08
N ASP A 229 10.40 15.69 -19.14
CA ASP A 229 10.62 16.20 -20.50
C ASP A 229 9.62 17.34 -20.80
N ASP A 230 10.10 18.42 -21.41
CA ASP A 230 9.33 19.63 -21.69
C ASP A 230 8.13 19.40 -22.62
N GLY A 231 8.23 18.40 -23.49
CA GLY A 231 7.16 18.04 -24.44
C GLY A 231 5.97 17.27 -23.82
N LEU A 232 6.04 16.88 -22.54
CA LEU A 232 4.99 16.03 -21.93
C LEU A 232 3.87 16.85 -21.25
N LEU A 233 4.24 17.83 -20.44
CA LEU A 233 3.30 18.62 -19.60
C LEU A 233 3.36 20.12 -19.90
N GLY A 234 3.83 20.49 -21.10
CA GLY A 234 3.95 21.87 -21.53
C GLY A 234 5.10 22.64 -20.88
N GLY A 235 6.09 21.94 -20.34
CA GLY A 235 7.30 22.48 -19.73
C GLY A 235 7.93 21.50 -18.73
N GLU A 236 9.14 21.83 -18.28
CA GLU A 236 9.87 21.02 -17.31
C GLU A 236 9.30 21.20 -15.89
N ILE A 237 8.98 20.08 -15.24
CA ILE A 237 8.56 20.01 -13.83
C ILE A 237 9.59 19.20 -13.04
N ARG A 238 9.95 19.65 -11.83
CA ARG A 238 10.85 18.95 -10.94
C ARG A 238 10.19 17.67 -10.42
N ILE A 239 10.81 16.51 -10.64
CA ILE A 239 10.44 15.26 -9.98
C ILE A 239 11.24 15.20 -8.67
N ALA A 240 10.57 15.31 -7.54
CA ALA A 240 11.26 15.53 -6.27
C ALA A 240 10.74 14.68 -5.09
N GLY A 241 9.79 13.79 -5.34
CA GLY A 241 9.29 12.83 -4.36
C GLY A 241 8.91 11.52 -5.01
N ALA A 242 9.25 10.40 -4.37
CA ALA A 242 8.77 9.07 -4.74
C ALA A 242 8.64 8.20 -3.50
N ALA A 243 7.52 7.48 -3.36
CA ALA A 243 7.33 6.52 -2.29
C ALA A 243 6.25 5.50 -2.65
N GLY A 244 6.39 4.27 -2.15
CA GLY A 244 5.33 3.29 -2.17
C GLY A 244 4.07 3.81 -1.47
N ASP A 245 2.89 3.39 -1.94
CA ASP A 245 1.59 3.92 -1.54
C ASP A 245 1.36 3.92 -0.02
N GLN A 246 1.72 2.84 0.65
CA GLN A 246 1.50 2.71 2.08
C GLN A 246 2.47 3.55 2.91
N GLN A 247 3.72 3.68 2.47
CA GLN A 247 4.70 4.57 3.08
C GLN A 247 4.37 6.04 2.83
N ALA A 248 3.90 6.38 1.63
CA ALA A 248 3.40 7.72 1.33
C ALA A 248 2.21 8.08 2.21
N ALA A 249 1.25 7.15 2.41
CA ALA A 249 0.12 7.35 3.31
C ALA A 249 0.56 7.57 4.77
N LEU A 250 1.55 6.82 5.26
CA LEU A 250 2.11 7.02 6.60
C LEU A 250 2.68 8.44 6.75
N PHE A 251 3.41 8.91 5.74
CA PHE A 251 3.96 10.27 5.70
C PHE A 251 2.88 11.33 5.59
N GLY A 252 1.88 11.12 4.72
CA GLY A 252 0.74 12.02 4.52
C GLY A 252 -0.18 12.15 5.74
N GLN A 253 -0.23 11.11 6.56
CA GLN A 253 -0.88 11.13 7.87
C GLN A 253 -0.06 11.85 8.96
N CYS A 254 1.14 12.34 8.63
CA CYS A 254 2.06 12.94 9.60
C CYS A 254 2.46 11.99 10.73
N CYS A 255 2.52 10.69 10.46
CA CYS A 255 3.00 9.68 11.40
C CYS A 255 4.53 9.67 11.44
N PHE A 256 5.12 10.74 11.98
CA PHE A 256 6.55 10.97 11.96
C PHE A 256 7.28 10.47 13.20
N ASP A 257 6.54 10.24 14.29
CA ASP A 257 7.12 9.84 15.56
C ASP A 257 7.05 8.32 15.74
N GLU A 258 8.04 7.75 16.43
CA GLU A 258 8.05 6.32 16.77
C GLU A 258 6.79 5.94 17.54
N GLY A 259 6.10 4.89 17.08
CA GLY A 259 4.83 4.43 17.64
C GLY A 259 3.60 5.06 17.00
N ASP A 260 3.74 6.04 16.09
CA ASP A 260 2.61 6.51 15.29
C ASP A 260 2.15 5.41 14.32
N VAL A 261 0.83 5.24 14.22
CA VAL A 261 0.22 4.18 13.42
C VAL A 261 -0.86 4.74 12.53
N LYS A 262 -0.85 4.30 11.26
CA LYS A 262 -1.95 4.53 10.34
C LYS A 262 -2.59 3.23 9.88
N ASN A 263 -3.85 3.27 9.47
CA ASN A 263 -4.53 2.22 8.72
C ASN A 263 -5.29 2.80 7.53
N THR A 264 -4.97 2.30 6.33
CA THR A 264 -5.72 2.61 5.11
C THR A 264 -6.79 1.56 4.89
N TYR A 265 -8.06 1.95 4.99
CA TYR A 265 -9.25 1.12 4.81
C TYR A 265 -9.70 1.14 3.35
N GLY A 266 -9.15 0.24 2.54
CA GLY A 266 -9.51 0.04 1.14
C GLY A 266 -10.21 -1.31 0.90
N THR A 267 -9.91 -1.95 -0.21
CA THR A 267 -10.29 -3.35 -0.50
C THR A 267 -9.83 -4.29 0.60
N GLY A 268 -8.57 -4.14 1.03
CA GLY A 268 -8.00 -4.64 2.27
C GLY A 268 -7.72 -3.52 3.25
N CYS A 269 -7.05 -3.83 4.37
CA CYS A 269 -6.46 -2.85 5.28
C CYS A 269 -4.94 -3.01 5.29
N PHE A 270 -4.25 -1.87 5.21
CA PHE A 270 -2.79 -1.83 5.30
C PHE A 270 -2.38 -0.92 6.45
N LEU A 271 -1.83 -1.57 7.48
CA LEU A 271 -1.41 -0.90 8.71
C LEU A 271 0.10 -0.71 8.68
N LEU A 272 0.56 0.48 8.96
CA LEU A 272 1.97 0.78 9.17
C LEU A 272 2.16 1.50 10.51
N MET A 273 3.15 1.02 11.27
CA MET A 273 3.65 1.69 12.48
C MET A 273 5.05 2.21 12.23
N ASN A 274 5.27 3.50 12.44
CA ASN A 274 6.62 4.07 12.43
C ASN A 274 7.43 3.51 13.61
N THR A 275 8.60 2.92 13.35
CA THR A 275 9.52 2.37 14.36
C THR A 275 10.79 3.19 14.51
N GLY A 276 10.81 4.41 13.96
CA GLY A 276 11.99 5.28 13.98
C GLY A 276 13.16 4.65 13.23
N HIS A 277 14.34 4.68 13.84
CA HIS A 277 15.56 4.10 13.25
C HIS A 277 15.77 2.62 13.58
N ARG A 278 14.76 1.94 14.11
CA ARG A 278 14.84 0.53 14.50
C ARG A 278 14.19 -0.38 13.45
N ALA A 279 15.02 -1.16 12.75
CA ALA A 279 14.52 -2.27 11.93
C ALA A 279 14.13 -3.45 12.85
N ILE A 280 12.87 -3.54 13.23
CA ILE A 280 12.37 -4.54 14.16
C ILE A 280 12.01 -5.80 13.38
N THR A 281 12.68 -6.92 13.66
CA THR A 281 12.26 -8.24 13.13
C THR A 281 11.04 -8.72 13.90
N SER A 282 9.91 -8.87 13.21
CA SER A 282 8.66 -9.31 13.84
C SER A 282 8.71 -10.80 14.18
N GLU A 283 8.25 -11.13 15.39
CA GLU A 283 7.99 -12.52 15.81
C GLU A 283 6.51 -12.91 15.66
N HIS A 284 5.66 -11.93 15.28
CA HIS A 284 4.22 -12.07 15.20
C HIS A 284 3.66 -11.93 13.78
N GLY A 285 4.49 -12.23 12.76
CA GLY A 285 4.03 -12.28 11.37
C GLY A 285 3.85 -10.92 10.69
N LEU A 286 4.52 -9.87 11.16
CA LEU A 286 4.55 -8.58 10.47
C LEU A 286 5.76 -8.47 9.55
N LEU A 287 5.71 -7.52 8.63
CA LEU A 287 6.81 -7.17 7.74
C LEU A 287 7.57 -5.97 8.29
N THR A 288 8.88 -5.96 8.12
CA THR A 288 9.70 -4.76 8.32
C THR A 288 9.98 -4.13 6.98
N THR A 289 9.72 -2.84 6.86
CA THR A 289 9.91 -2.09 5.61
C THR A 289 10.57 -0.75 5.91
N ILE A 290 11.14 -0.11 4.89
CA ILE A 290 11.65 1.26 5.03
C ILE A 290 10.49 2.22 4.93
N ALA A 291 10.36 3.15 5.86
CA ALA A 291 9.40 4.24 5.84
C ALA A 291 9.86 5.36 4.91
N ALA A 292 8.90 6.11 4.34
CA ALA A 292 9.23 7.32 3.58
C ALA A 292 9.80 8.40 4.50
N SER A 293 10.89 9.03 4.09
CA SER A 293 11.58 10.05 4.86
C SER A 293 12.01 11.22 3.98
N ASP A 294 12.07 12.41 4.57
CA ASP A 294 12.68 13.61 3.99
C ASP A 294 14.19 13.73 4.30
N LYS A 295 14.75 12.69 4.92
CA LYS A 295 16.16 12.60 5.30
C LYS A 295 16.85 11.43 4.60
N ASP A 296 18.16 11.45 4.54
CA ASP A 296 18.97 10.35 4.03
C ASP A 296 19.11 9.20 5.04
N GLU A 297 18.88 9.47 6.31
CA GLU A 297 18.85 8.43 7.35
C GLU A 297 17.60 7.56 7.20
N LEU A 298 17.77 6.24 7.33
CA LEU A 298 16.65 5.32 7.22
C LEU A 298 15.75 5.41 8.46
N GLU A 299 14.48 5.57 8.17
CA GLU A 299 13.38 5.31 9.10
C GLU A 299 12.68 4.02 8.68
N TYR A 300 12.18 3.25 9.64
CA TYR A 300 11.55 1.96 9.39
C TYR A 300 10.09 1.96 9.83
N ALA A 301 9.35 1.00 9.32
CA ALA A 301 8.00 0.73 9.75
C ALA A 301 7.74 -0.78 9.85
N LEU A 302 6.91 -1.17 10.82
CA LEU A 302 6.25 -2.47 10.80
C LEU A 302 4.98 -2.37 9.97
N GLU A 303 4.76 -3.36 9.11
CA GLU A 303 3.58 -3.45 8.25
C GLU A 303 2.81 -4.74 8.50
N GLY A 304 1.48 -4.61 8.61
CA GLY A 304 0.56 -5.74 8.60
C GLY A 304 -0.55 -5.52 7.60
N SER A 305 -0.87 -6.55 6.82
CA SER A 305 -1.86 -6.50 5.75
C SER A 305 -3.06 -7.39 6.08
N VAL A 306 -4.25 -6.81 6.00
CA VAL A 306 -5.54 -7.50 6.03
C VAL A 306 -6.05 -7.56 4.60
N PHE A 307 -6.13 -8.76 4.01
CA PHE A 307 -6.43 -8.89 2.59
C PHE A 307 -7.87 -8.56 2.22
N VAL A 308 -8.82 -8.82 3.11
CA VAL A 308 -10.25 -8.64 2.86
C VAL A 308 -10.87 -7.74 3.92
N ALA A 309 -11.15 -6.50 3.54
CA ALA A 309 -11.83 -5.49 4.37
C ALA A 309 -13.04 -4.94 3.62
N GLY A 310 -12.90 -3.82 2.91
CA GLY A 310 -13.97 -3.28 2.07
C GLY A 310 -14.49 -4.26 1.01
N ALA A 311 -13.63 -5.19 0.56
CA ALA A 311 -14.02 -6.27 -0.35
C ALA A 311 -15.13 -7.15 0.23
N ALA A 312 -15.20 -7.36 1.55
CA ALA A 312 -16.28 -8.12 2.17
C ALA A 312 -17.62 -7.39 2.05
N ILE A 313 -17.63 -6.06 2.16
CA ILE A 313 -18.84 -5.25 1.98
C ILE A 313 -19.25 -5.19 0.50
N GLN A 314 -18.28 -5.11 -0.41
CA GLN A 314 -18.54 -5.21 -1.85
C GLN A 314 -19.15 -6.57 -2.20
N TRP A 315 -18.63 -7.66 -1.66
CA TRP A 315 -19.17 -9.00 -1.83
C TRP A 315 -20.64 -9.11 -1.33
N LEU A 316 -20.97 -8.51 -0.17
CA LEU A 316 -22.36 -8.44 0.31
C LEU A 316 -23.26 -7.65 -0.65
N ARG A 317 -22.72 -6.63 -1.32
CA ARG A 317 -23.46 -5.83 -2.30
C ARG A 317 -23.64 -6.56 -3.64
N ASP A 318 -22.55 -7.03 -4.22
CA ASP A 318 -22.51 -7.46 -5.62
C ASP A 318 -22.95 -8.92 -5.80
N GLU A 319 -22.46 -9.82 -4.94
CA GLU A 319 -22.74 -11.25 -5.05
C GLU A 319 -23.94 -11.66 -4.18
N MET A 320 -23.93 -11.27 -2.90
CA MET A 320 -25.00 -11.64 -1.97
C MET A 320 -26.25 -10.78 -2.13
N ARG A 321 -26.15 -9.62 -2.79
CA ARG A 321 -27.25 -8.67 -3.05
C ARG A 321 -27.99 -8.24 -1.77
N MET A 322 -27.27 -8.17 -0.66
CA MET A 322 -27.81 -7.75 0.62
C MET A 322 -27.85 -6.22 0.76
N LEU A 323 -27.05 -5.51 -0.04
CA LEU A 323 -26.88 -4.06 -0.03
C LEU A 323 -27.11 -3.51 -1.45
N LYS A 324 -27.63 -2.29 -1.57
CA LYS A 324 -27.68 -1.55 -2.85
C LYS A 324 -26.42 -0.70 -3.08
N SER A 325 -25.80 -0.23 -1.99
CA SER A 325 -24.54 0.48 -1.98
C SER A 325 -23.74 0.11 -0.73
N SER A 326 -22.42 0.26 -0.77
CA SER A 326 -21.56 -0.02 0.38
C SER A 326 -21.87 0.89 1.57
N SER A 327 -22.32 2.13 1.33
CA SER A 327 -22.72 3.08 2.38
C SER A 327 -23.92 2.62 3.21
N GLN A 328 -24.83 1.83 2.64
CA GLN A 328 -25.95 1.27 3.42
C GLN A 328 -25.53 0.29 4.51
N SER A 329 -24.31 -0.20 4.50
CA SER A 329 -23.81 -1.10 5.54
C SER A 329 -23.83 -0.46 6.94
N GLU A 330 -23.62 0.84 7.02
CA GLU A 330 -23.70 1.61 8.27
C GLU A 330 -25.13 1.62 8.83
N GLU A 331 -26.11 2.00 8.02
CA GLU A 331 -27.53 2.03 8.39
C GLU A 331 -28.01 0.66 8.90
N TYR A 332 -27.65 -0.43 8.20
CA TYR A 332 -28.00 -1.78 8.62
C TYR A 332 -27.29 -2.22 9.90
N ALA A 333 -26.04 -1.83 10.09
CA ALA A 333 -25.30 -2.15 11.31
C ALA A 333 -25.88 -1.44 12.54
N GLU A 334 -26.36 -0.20 12.37
CA GLU A 334 -26.99 0.59 13.44
C GLU A 334 -28.43 0.16 13.73
N ALA A 335 -29.09 -0.54 12.80
CA ALA A 335 -30.48 -1.01 12.96
C ALA A 335 -30.62 -2.16 13.98
N VAL A 336 -29.51 -2.77 14.42
CA VAL A 336 -29.50 -3.85 15.42
C VAL A 336 -28.54 -3.50 16.55
N GLU A 337 -28.82 -3.98 17.76
CA GLU A 337 -28.05 -3.65 18.95
C GLU A 337 -26.66 -4.31 18.95
N ASP A 338 -26.59 -5.56 18.44
CA ASP A 338 -25.34 -6.32 18.31
C ASP A 338 -25.40 -7.30 17.13
N THR A 339 -24.47 -8.22 17.01
CA THR A 339 -24.43 -9.25 15.96
C THR A 339 -25.25 -10.49 16.27
N ASN A 340 -25.96 -10.52 17.39
CA ASN A 340 -26.66 -11.70 17.93
C ASN A 340 -25.76 -12.95 17.99
N GLY A 341 -24.47 -12.74 18.30
CA GLY A 341 -23.46 -13.80 18.42
C GLY A 341 -22.85 -14.27 17.09
N VAL A 342 -23.22 -13.66 15.97
CA VAL A 342 -22.63 -13.97 14.64
C VAL A 342 -21.26 -13.35 14.52
N TYR A 343 -20.30 -14.13 14.02
CA TYR A 343 -18.99 -13.67 13.56
C TYR A 343 -18.75 -14.09 12.13
N VAL A 344 -18.22 -13.17 11.32
CA VAL A 344 -17.82 -13.41 9.93
C VAL A 344 -16.30 -13.32 9.85
N VAL A 345 -15.63 -14.37 9.40
CA VAL A 345 -14.20 -14.36 9.07
C VAL A 345 -14.07 -14.31 7.55
N PRO A 346 -13.76 -13.15 6.94
CA PRO A 346 -13.82 -12.99 5.50
C PRO A 346 -12.53 -13.44 4.81
N ALA A 347 -12.10 -14.69 5.03
CA ALA A 347 -10.88 -15.26 4.48
C ALA A 347 -11.08 -15.74 3.03
N PHE A 348 -11.55 -14.87 2.12
CA PHE A 348 -11.85 -15.26 0.73
C PHE A 348 -10.62 -15.72 -0.05
N THR A 349 -9.46 -15.16 0.27
CA THR A 349 -8.15 -15.50 -0.29
C THR A 349 -7.15 -15.95 0.79
N GLY A 350 -7.68 -16.53 1.89
CA GLY A 350 -6.89 -16.79 3.08
C GLY A 350 -6.84 -15.60 4.05
N LEU A 351 -6.06 -15.73 5.10
CA LEU A 351 -5.81 -14.69 6.10
C LEU A 351 -4.38 -14.16 5.97
N GLY A 352 -4.23 -12.83 5.93
CA GLY A 352 -2.95 -12.14 5.98
C GLY A 352 -2.35 -12.09 7.38
N ALA A 353 -1.63 -10.99 7.69
CA ALA A 353 -1.04 -10.79 9.00
C ALA A 353 -2.10 -10.79 10.13
N PRO A 354 -1.80 -11.36 11.31
CA PRO A 354 -0.57 -12.05 11.67
C PRO A 354 -0.58 -13.56 11.35
N TYR A 355 -1.61 -14.08 10.70
CA TYR A 355 -1.86 -15.52 10.57
C TYR A 355 -1.13 -16.19 9.40
N TRP A 356 -0.98 -15.49 8.26
CA TRP A 356 -0.34 -15.96 7.03
C TRP A 356 -0.80 -17.36 6.60
N ASN A 357 -2.12 -17.56 6.52
CA ASN A 357 -2.72 -18.81 6.10
C ASN A 357 -3.50 -18.62 4.79
N GLN A 358 -2.94 -19.12 3.69
CA GLN A 358 -3.54 -19.06 2.36
C GLN A 358 -4.61 -20.14 2.10
N TYR A 359 -4.69 -21.14 2.96
CA TYR A 359 -5.57 -22.32 2.78
C TYR A 359 -6.93 -22.16 3.47
N CYS A 360 -7.03 -21.34 4.52
CA CYS A 360 -8.32 -21.10 5.17
C CYS A 360 -9.27 -20.35 4.22
N ARG A 361 -10.56 -20.52 4.45
CA ARG A 361 -11.62 -19.88 3.65
C ARG A 361 -12.59 -19.11 4.52
N GLY A 362 -13.37 -18.23 3.90
CA GLY A 362 -14.39 -17.44 4.56
C GLY A 362 -15.33 -18.31 5.38
N MET A 363 -15.62 -17.89 6.62
CA MET A 363 -16.45 -18.64 7.56
C MET A 363 -17.41 -17.72 8.29
N VAL A 364 -18.61 -18.22 8.55
CA VAL A 364 -19.62 -17.58 9.40
C VAL A 364 -19.97 -18.55 10.53
N VAL A 365 -19.87 -18.08 11.76
CA VAL A 365 -20.17 -18.87 12.96
C VAL A 365 -21.15 -18.14 13.88
N GLY A 366 -21.84 -18.87 14.75
CA GLY A 366 -22.74 -18.30 15.75
C GLY A 366 -24.16 -18.01 15.24
N ILE A 367 -24.53 -18.48 14.05
CA ILE A 367 -25.88 -18.29 13.48
C ILE A 367 -26.91 -19.03 14.31
N THR A 368 -27.97 -18.32 14.70
CA THR A 368 -29.17 -18.86 15.32
C THR A 368 -30.42 -18.48 14.50
N ARG A 369 -31.56 -19.05 14.80
CA ARG A 369 -32.80 -18.72 14.10
C ARG A 369 -33.21 -17.25 14.24
N GLY A 370 -32.75 -16.54 15.26
CA GLY A 370 -33.00 -15.11 15.48
C GLY A 370 -32.10 -14.17 14.67
N CYS A 371 -31.13 -14.69 13.90
CA CYS A 371 -30.24 -13.86 13.11
C CYS A 371 -30.97 -13.34 11.87
N SER A 372 -30.83 -12.05 11.61
CA SER A 372 -31.34 -11.37 10.43
C SER A 372 -30.19 -10.91 9.50
N LYS A 373 -30.56 -10.36 8.37
CA LYS A 373 -29.63 -9.75 7.42
C LYS A 373 -28.78 -8.65 8.05
N GLU A 374 -29.37 -7.85 8.91
CA GLU A 374 -28.72 -6.73 9.60
C GLU A 374 -27.61 -7.23 10.53
N HIS A 375 -27.84 -8.30 11.28
CA HIS A 375 -26.81 -8.93 12.12
C HIS A 375 -25.63 -9.44 11.28
N PHE A 376 -25.91 -10.00 10.09
CA PHE A 376 -24.87 -10.50 9.20
C PHE A 376 -24.03 -9.35 8.62
N ILE A 377 -24.66 -8.26 8.16
CA ILE A 377 -23.98 -7.08 7.63
C ILE A 377 -23.13 -6.44 8.73
N ARG A 378 -23.68 -6.28 9.94
CA ARG A 378 -22.95 -5.76 11.09
C ARG A 378 -21.74 -6.62 11.45
N ALA A 379 -21.90 -7.95 11.52
CA ALA A 379 -20.80 -8.86 11.80
C ALA A 379 -19.69 -8.76 10.74
N THR A 380 -20.04 -8.51 9.49
CA THR A 380 -19.07 -8.29 8.41
C THR A 380 -18.32 -6.98 8.60
N LEU A 381 -18.98 -5.87 8.98
CA LEU A 381 -18.30 -4.62 9.33
C LEU A 381 -17.40 -4.78 10.56
N GLU A 382 -17.90 -5.39 11.63
CA GLU A 382 -17.14 -5.65 12.85
C GLU A 382 -15.89 -6.49 12.57
N SER A 383 -15.93 -7.42 11.59
CA SER A 383 -14.80 -8.26 11.23
C SER A 383 -13.59 -7.47 10.74
N ILE A 384 -13.81 -6.32 10.09
CA ILE A 384 -12.74 -5.44 9.61
C ILE A 384 -11.98 -4.87 10.82
N ALA A 385 -12.70 -4.41 11.84
CA ALA A 385 -12.11 -3.87 13.06
C ALA A 385 -11.39 -4.95 13.88
N TYR A 386 -11.93 -6.16 13.94
CA TYR A 386 -11.27 -7.28 14.63
C TYR A 386 -9.95 -7.68 13.95
N GLN A 387 -9.92 -7.81 12.63
CA GLN A 387 -8.69 -8.12 11.89
C GLN A 387 -7.65 -7.02 12.09
N THR A 388 -8.06 -5.74 11.99
CA THR A 388 -7.22 -4.58 12.29
C THR A 388 -6.65 -4.66 13.70
N HIS A 389 -7.47 -4.98 14.71
CA HIS A 389 -7.02 -5.15 16.10
C HIS A 389 -5.99 -6.27 16.23
N SER A 390 -6.15 -7.40 15.53
CA SER A 390 -5.17 -8.51 15.57
C SER A 390 -3.79 -8.05 15.08
N VAL A 391 -3.73 -7.25 14.02
CA VAL A 391 -2.48 -6.67 13.51
C VAL A 391 -1.89 -5.65 14.50
N LEU A 392 -2.72 -4.75 15.06
CA LEU A 392 -2.27 -3.75 16.04
C LEU A 392 -1.70 -4.41 17.30
N ARG A 393 -2.30 -5.51 17.76
CA ARG A 393 -1.77 -6.29 18.89
C ARG A 393 -0.42 -6.92 18.56
N ALA A 394 -0.23 -7.43 17.35
CA ALA A 394 1.08 -7.93 16.91
C ALA A 394 2.13 -6.80 16.91
N MET A 395 1.77 -5.60 16.45
CA MET A 395 2.65 -4.42 16.50
C MET A 395 3.03 -4.04 17.94
N GLU A 396 2.06 -4.04 18.87
CA GLU A 396 2.32 -3.77 20.28
C GLU A 396 3.28 -4.80 20.92
N HIS A 397 3.10 -6.07 20.57
CA HIS A 397 3.97 -7.13 21.09
C HIS A 397 5.41 -7.01 20.57
N ASP A 398 5.58 -6.75 19.27
CA ASP A 398 6.91 -6.67 18.66
C ASP A 398 7.68 -5.41 19.07
N THR A 399 6.98 -4.30 19.32
CA THR A 399 7.61 -3.01 19.65
C THR A 399 7.67 -2.71 21.14
N GLY A 400 6.79 -3.30 21.94
CA GLY A 400 6.56 -2.92 23.34
C GLY A 400 5.80 -1.59 23.51
N VAL A 401 5.33 -0.98 22.42
CA VAL A 401 4.60 0.31 22.43
C VAL A 401 3.11 0.04 22.55
N THR A 402 2.42 0.73 23.47
CA THR A 402 0.95 0.68 23.55
C THR A 402 0.34 1.69 22.59
N ILE A 403 -0.49 1.25 21.66
CA ILE A 403 -1.14 2.07 20.66
C ILE A 403 -2.35 2.77 21.29
N LYS A 404 -2.26 4.09 21.47
CA LYS A 404 -3.33 4.92 22.04
C LYS A 404 -4.15 5.66 21.00
N LYS A 405 -3.62 5.83 19.79
CA LYS A 405 -4.26 6.52 18.67
C LYS A 405 -4.00 5.77 17.38
N LEU A 406 -4.98 5.73 16.50
CA LEU A 406 -4.90 5.17 15.15
C LEU A 406 -5.37 6.23 14.16
N GLN A 407 -4.51 6.63 13.25
CA GLN A 407 -4.86 7.50 12.13
C GLN A 407 -5.43 6.67 11.00
N VAL A 408 -6.54 7.11 10.41
CA VAL A 408 -7.29 6.31 9.43
C VAL A 408 -7.55 7.10 8.16
N ASP A 409 -7.50 6.41 7.02
CA ASP A 409 -7.85 6.92 5.71
C ASP A 409 -8.43 5.82 4.81
N GLY A 410 -8.63 6.13 3.54
CA GLY A 410 -9.26 5.24 2.57
C GLY A 410 -10.78 5.27 2.63
N GLY A 411 -11.42 4.72 1.57
CA GLY A 411 -12.85 4.88 1.36
C GLY A 411 -13.75 4.33 2.47
N ALA A 412 -13.39 3.21 3.11
CA ALA A 412 -14.21 2.63 4.17
C ALA A 412 -14.06 3.36 5.52
N SER A 413 -13.08 4.25 5.67
CA SER A 413 -12.97 5.12 6.85
C SER A 413 -14.09 6.16 6.95
N ALA A 414 -14.85 6.37 5.87
CA ALA A 414 -16.03 7.22 5.86
C ALA A 414 -17.20 6.64 6.69
N ASN A 415 -17.19 5.32 6.97
CA ASN A 415 -18.22 4.65 7.76
C ASN A 415 -17.99 4.93 9.26
N ASP A 416 -18.86 5.72 9.86
CA ASP A 416 -18.75 6.18 11.25
C ASP A 416 -18.95 5.03 12.26
N PHE A 417 -19.86 4.09 11.95
CA PHE A 417 -20.06 2.89 12.76
C PHE A 417 -18.76 2.06 12.86
N LEU A 418 -18.12 1.80 11.71
CA LEU A 418 -16.86 1.05 11.65
C LEU A 418 -15.77 1.77 12.45
N MET A 419 -15.63 3.07 12.31
CA MET A 419 -14.60 3.86 13.01
C MET A 419 -14.83 3.90 14.52
N GLN A 420 -16.08 4.05 14.98
CA GLN A 420 -16.41 3.99 16.40
C GLN A 420 -16.14 2.58 16.96
N PHE A 421 -16.58 1.54 16.25
CA PHE A 421 -16.30 0.17 16.66
C PHE A 421 -14.81 -0.15 16.70
N GLN A 422 -14.03 0.39 15.75
CA GLN A 422 -12.56 0.27 15.77
C GLN A 422 -11.95 0.93 17.02
N ALA A 423 -12.41 2.13 17.39
CA ALA A 423 -11.96 2.82 18.61
C ALA A 423 -12.27 1.99 19.85
N ASP A 424 -13.46 1.43 19.92
CA ASP A 424 -13.92 0.60 21.04
C ASP A 424 -13.09 -0.69 21.17
N ILE A 425 -12.86 -1.39 20.07
CA ILE A 425 -12.08 -2.64 20.07
C ILE A 425 -10.60 -2.41 20.33
N LEU A 426 -10.02 -1.35 19.76
CA LEU A 426 -8.63 -0.94 20.03
C LEU A 426 -8.44 -0.47 21.47
N LYS A 427 -9.46 0.15 22.08
CA LYS A 427 -9.38 0.92 23.34
C LYS A 427 -8.45 2.13 23.21
N GLY A 428 -8.51 2.76 22.06
CA GLY A 428 -7.73 3.94 21.71
C GLY A 428 -8.48 4.83 20.73
N ASP A 429 -8.03 6.06 20.59
CA ASP A 429 -8.66 7.03 19.70
C ASP A 429 -8.46 6.65 18.24
N VAL A 430 -9.50 6.79 17.42
CA VAL A 430 -9.42 6.73 15.97
C VAL A 430 -9.56 8.13 15.41
N LEU A 431 -8.60 8.57 14.60
CA LEU A 431 -8.47 9.93 14.10
C LEU A 431 -8.62 9.92 12.57
N ARG A 432 -9.69 10.53 12.05
CA ARG A 432 -9.93 10.67 10.61
C ARG A 432 -9.62 12.09 10.17
N PRO A 433 -8.68 12.31 9.22
CA PRO A 433 -8.35 13.65 8.70
C PRO A 433 -9.44 14.18 7.76
N CYS A 434 -9.41 15.50 7.51
CA CYS A 434 -10.26 16.13 6.49
C CYS A 434 -9.89 15.67 5.08
N CYS A 435 -8.59 15.56 4.77
CA CYS A 435 -8.10 15.00 3.51
C CYS A 435 -7.89 13.50 3.67
N ILE A 436 -8.73 12.69 3.05
CA ILE A 436 -8.61 11.22 3.05
C ILE A 436 -7.70 10.67 1.95
N GLU A 437 -7.23 11.52 1.03
CA GLU A 437 -6.27 11.19 -0.03
C GLU A 437 -4.82 11.31 0.49
N THR A 438 -4.55 10.70 1.63
CA THR A 438 -3.29 10.82 2.36
C THR A 438 -2.11 10.23 1.62
N THR A 439 -2.35 9.23 0.76
CA THR A 439 -1.33 8.61 -0.10
C THR A 439 -0.75 9.63 -1.09
N ALA A 440 -1.60 10.28 -1.86
CA ALA A 440 -1.18 11.34 -2.80
C ALA A 440 -0.60 12.54 -2.06
N LEU A 441 -1.20 12.93 -0.93
CA LEU A 441 -0.71 14.04 -0.10
C LEU A 441 0.69 13.76 0.45
N GLY A 442 0.99 12.52 0.84
CA GLY A 442 2.32 12.11 1.29
C GLY A 442 3.37 12.28 0.20
N ALA A 443 3.08 11.84 -1.02
CA ALA A 443 3.97 12.08 -2.17
C ALA A 443 4.17 13.56 -2.47
N ALA A 444 3.09 14.36 -2.34
CA ALA A 444 3.17 15.82 -2.47
C ALA A 444 4.07 16.44 -1.39
N TYR A 445 3.93 16.02 -0.14
CA TYR A 445 4.75 16.50 0.97
C TYR A 445 6.23 16.18 0.77
N LEU A 446 6.56 14.94 0.37
CA LEU A 446 7.94 14.55 0.07
C LEU A 446 8.54 15.41 -1.04
N ALA A 447 7.80 15.62 -2.14
CA ALA A 447 8.24 16.46 -3.24
C ALA A 447 8.38 17.93 -2.83
N GLY A 448 7.43 18.44 -2.07
CA GLY A 448 7.43 19.83 -1.61
C GLY A 448 8.56 20.14 -0.64
N LEU A 449 8.90 19.23 0.26
CA LEU A 449 10.05 19.35 1.16
C LEU A 449 11.37 19.40 0.40
N ALA A 450 11.55 18.50 -0.58
CA ALA A 450 12.76 18.45 -1.40
C ALA A 450 13.06 19.76 -2.17
N VAL A 451 12.03 20.56 -2.50
CA VAL A 451 12.19 21.83 -3.24
C VAL A 451 11.97 23.07 -2.35
N GLY A 452 11.75 22.89 -1.05
CA GLY A 452 11.50 23.99 -0.10
C GLY A 452 10.14 24.66 -0.26
N TYR A 453 9.16 23.95 -0.84
CA TYR A 453 7.77 24.43 -0.88
C TYR A 453 7.17 24.41 0.52
N TRP A 454 7.37 23.36 1.29
CA TRP A 454 7.24 23.31 2.75
C TRP A 454 8.63 23.30 3.38
N LYS A 455 8.76 23.95 4.52
CA LYS A 455 10.05 24.16 5.18
C LYS A 455 10.53 22.87 5.88
N ASP A 456 9.64 22.22 6.62
CA ASP A 456 9.93 21.06 7.46
C ASP A 456 8.64 20.27 7.79
N ARG A 457 8.80 19.16 8.54
CA ARG A 457 7.69 18.31 8.99
C ARG A 457 6.71 19.05 9.92
N ASP A 458 7.16 20.07 10.64
CA ASP A 458 6.28 20.82 11.56
C ASP A 458 5.30 21.69 10.77
N GLU A 459 5.73 22.36 9.70
CA GLU A 459 4.83 23.08 8.79
C GLU A 459 3.80 22.12 8.13
N ILE A 460 4.20 20.89 7.85
CA ILE A 460 3.28 19.87 7.31
C ILE A 460 2.26 19.44 8.39
N ARG A 461 2.69 19.24 9.63
CA ARG A 461 1.77 18.90 10.75
C ARG A 461 0.71 19.97 10.97
N GLU A 462 1.04 21.27 10.78
CA GLU A 462 0.07 22.34 10.86
C GLU A 462 -1.03 22.28 9.80
N ASN A 463 -0.75 21.67 8.63
CA ASN A 463 -1.72 21.45 7.57
C ASN A 463 -2.64 20.25 7.84
N TRP A 464 -2.23 19.32 8.72
CA TRP A 464 -3.05 18.15 9.03
C TRP A 464 -4.26 18.57 9.88
N GLN A 465 -5.46 18.42 9.31
CA GLN A 465 -6.69 18.82 9.95
C GLN A 465 -7.54 17.59 10.31
N LEU A 466 -7.95 17.55 11.57
CA LEU A 466 -8.84 16.52 12.07
C LEU A 466 -10.28 16.77 11.61
N SER A 467 -10.88 15.80 10.89
CA SER A 467 -12.30 15.79 10.58
C SER A 467 -13.13 15.26 11.75
N ARG A 468 -12.74 14.08 12.27
CA ARG A 468 -13.45 13.46 13.39
C ARG A 468 -12.52 12.60 14.25
N ARG A 469 -12.74 12.68 15.56
CA ARG A 469 -12.13 11.80 16.57
C ARG A 469 -13.21 10.87 17.11
N PHE A 470 -12.94 9.58 17.08
CA PHE A 470 -13.76 8.56 17.70
C PHE A 470 -13.07 8.10 18.97
N VAL A 471 -13.77 8.22 20.08
CA VAL A 471 -13.24 7.90 21.43
C VAL A 471 -13.88 6.58 21.87
N PRO A 472 -13.12 5.65 22.46
CA PRO A 472 -13.68 4.39 22.92
C PRO A 472 -14.75 4.61 23.99
N SER A 473 -15.89 3.93 23.83
CA SER A 473 -17.06 4.03 24.70
C SER A 473 -17.58 2.69 25.20
N MET A 474 -17.09 1.58 24.63
CA MET A 474 -17.54 0.23 24.97
C MET A 474 -17.03 -0.20 26.35
N GLU A 475 -17.92 -0.82 27.13
CA GLU A 475 -17.57 -1.43 28.41
C GLU A 475 -16.54 -2.55 28.24
N GLU A 476 -15.54 -2.63 29.13
CA GLU A 476 -14.41 -3.54 29.03
C GLU A 476 -14.84 -5.02 28.99
N GLU A 477 -15.88 -5.41 29.74
CA GLU A 477 -16.40 -6.77 29.74
C GLU A 477 -17.04 -7.13 28.37
N SER A 478 -17.76 -6.18 27.76
CA SER A 478 -18.33 -6.37 26.42
C SER A 478 -17.22 -6.50 25.37
N ARG A 479 -16.19 -5.65 25.46
CA ARG A 479 -15.02 -5.70 24.59
C ARG A 479 -14.31 -7.05 24.67
N LYS A 480 -13.98 -7.52 25.87
CA LYS A 480 -13.31 -8.80 26.08
C LYS A 480 -14.14 -9.98 25.56
N LYS A 481 -15.46 -9.99 25.79
CA LYS A 481 -16.37 -11.01 25.28
C LYS A 481 -16.36 -11.07 23.75
N ARG A 482 -16.41 -9.90 23.08
CA ARG A 482 -16.38 -9.80 21.62
C ARG A 482 -15.05 -10.29 21.04
N LEU A 483 -13.93 -9.87 21.59
CA LEU A 483 -12.60 -10.33 21.18
C LEU A 483 -12.42 -11.84 21.38
N HIS A 484 -12.88 -12.39 22.52
CA HIS A 484 -12.84 -13.82 22.75
C HIS A 484 -13.68 -14.60 21.72
N GLY A 485 -14.86 -14.07 21.33
CA GLY A 485 -15.68 -14.64 20.27
C GLY A 485 -14.99 -14.60 18.90
N TRP A 486 -14.34 -13.48 18.58
CA TRP A 486 -13.53 -13.36 17.37
C TRP A 486 -12.39 -14.37 17.31
N ASP A 487 -11.62 -14.52 18.39
CA ASP A 487 -10.51 -15.48 18.47
C ASP A 487 -10.98 -16.92 18.23
N LYS A 488 -12.18 -17.26 18.73
CA LYS A 488 -12.81 -18.56 18.46
C LYS A 488 -13.20 -18.74 17.01
N ALA A 489 -13.77 -17.69 16.39
CA ALA A 489 -14.18 -17.71 14.99
C ALA A 489 -12.96 -17.90 14.07
N VAL A 490 -11.87 -17.17 14.33
CA VAL A 490 -10.61 -17.32 13.58
C VAL A 490 -10.04 -18.73 13.74
N LYS A 491 -10.02 -19.28 14.94
CA LYS A 491 -9.56 -20.68 15.15
C LYS A 491 -10.37 -21.67 14.33
N CYS A 492 -11.70 -21.50 14.22
CA CYS A 492 -12.53 -22.35 13.37
C CYS A 492 -12.14 -22.21 11.88
N ALA A 493 -11.89 -20.99 11.41
CA ALA A 493 -11.48 -20.75 10.03
C ALA A 493 -10.10 -21.36 9.72
N LEU A 494 -9.15 -21.27 10.65
CA LEU A 494 -7.81 -21.86 10.51
C LEU A 494 -7.82 -23.40 10.53
N MET A 495 -8.86 -24.02 11.11
CA MET A 495 -9.05 -25.48 11.06
C MET A 495 -9.63 -25.96 9.73
N TRP A 496 -10.20 -25.07 8.93
CA TRP A 496 -10.69 -25.35 7.59
C TRP A 496 -9.52 -25.24 6.61
N GLN A 497 -8.98 -26.38 6.22
CA GLN A 497 -7.93 -26.49 5.21
C GLN A 497 -8.51 -27.17 3.98
N GLU A 498 -8.11 -26.73 2.80
CA GLU A 498 -8.32 -27.51 1.58
C GLU A 498 -7.33 -28.69 1.60
N ASP A 499 -7.83 -29.91 1.36
CA ASP A 499 -7.02 -31.15 1.24
C ASP A 499 -6.20 -31.12 -0.07
#